data_faef1722814f7c0a5c2f51a7b0251fe3
#
_entry.id   faef1722814f7c0a5c2f51a7b0251fe3
#
_cell.length_a   1.000
_cell.length_b   1.000
_cell.length_c   1.000
_cell.angle_alpha   90.00
_cell.angle_beta   90.00
_cell.angle_gamma   90.00
#
_symmetry.space_group_name_H-M   'P 1'
#
loop_
_entity.id
_entity.type
_entity.pdbx_description
1 polymer ?
#
loop_
_entity_poly.entity_id
_entity_poly.type
_entity_poly.pdbx_seq_one_letter_code
_entity_poly.pdbx_strand_id
1 'polypeptide(L)'
;MPISARSTSKSAFCRRPGEGAFEGLENIVKARTERTTIGFTRGKAKEAHEEPLEVIPEDLVKFGMIPEFVGRAPRIVQLPPLTEDDLVRILTEPKNALVKQYQELMRLEGIELRFTQAALKEIARRALKRGTGARGLRAILEKTMVDLMFEAPGSGIRELVIDLPHLDQPLKALEEAKLRQAS
;
A
#
# COMPACT_ATOMS: atom_id res chain seq x y z
N MET A 1 4.46 13.62 -2.39
CA MET A 1 5.34 12.52 -1.95
C MET A 1 5.22 12.37 -0.47
N PRO A 2 5.03 11.18 0.08
CA PRO A 2 5.03 11.00 1.52
C PRO A 2 6.46 11.16 2.05
N ILE A 3 6.68 12.16 2.86
CA ILE A 3 7.79 12.16 3.80
C ILE A 3 7.36 11.27 4.95
N SER A 4 8.14 10.25 5.21
CA SER A 4 7.75 9.25 6.16
C SER A 4 8.14 9.64 7.58
N ALA A 5 7.21 10.13 8.36
CA ALA A 5 7.27 10.24 9.81
C ALA A 5 6.23 9.31 10.42
N ARG A 6 6.45 8.58 11.43
CA ARG A 6 5.43 7.74 12.05
C ARG A 6 4.38 8.56 12.77
N SER A 7 3.12 8.44 12.37
CA SER A 7 2.02 8.99 13.13
C SER A 7 1.87 8.27 14.47
N THR A 8 1.51 9.01 15.48
CA THR A 8 1.36 8.57 16.86
C THR A 8 0.12 7.72 17.08
N SER A 9 0.10 6.45 16.76
CA SER A 9 -0.80 5.50 17.36
C SER A 9 -0.06 4.66 18.41
N LYS A 10 -0.75 4.33 19.47
CA LYS A 10 -0.26 3.86 20.76
C LYS A 10 0.43 2.49 20.85
N SER A 11 1.20 2.06 19.90
CA SER A 11 2.11 0.94 20.12
C SER A 11 3.52 1.45 20.32
N ALA A 12 3.92 1.55 21.57
CA ALA A 12 5.12 2.25 22.02
C ALA A 12 6.45 1.58 21.68
N PHE A 13 6.48 0.58 20.82
CA PHE A 13 7.71 -0.15 20.54
C PHE A 13 8.17 0.09 19.10
N CYS A 14 9.27 0.76 18.92
CA CYS A 14 9.96 1.05 17.67
C CYS A 14 9.41 2.17 16.79
N ARG A 15 9.05 3.33 17.34
CA ARG A 15 8.83 4.51 16.53
C ARG A 15 10.04 5.40 16.49
N ARG A 16 10.58 5.60 15.31
CA ARG A 16 11.52 6.68 15.06
C ARG A 16 10.70 7.98 14.94
N PRO A 17 10.94 9.00 15.76
CA PRO A 17 10.29 10.27 15.58
C PRO A 17 10.67 10.84 14.22
N GLY A 18 9.71 11.33 13.48
CA GLY A 18 9.96 11.99 12.21
C GLY A 18 9.52 11.24 10.93
N GLU A 19 8.70 10.17 11.01
CA GLU A 19 8.14 9.47 9.82
C GLU A 19 6.61 9.67 9.70
N GLY A 20 6.03 10.07 8.56
CA GLY A 20 4.58 10.19 8.31
C GLY A 20 4.22 10.54 6.89
N ALA A 21 2.95 10.45 6.58
CA ALA A 21 2.39 11.05 5.40
C ALA A 21 2.06 12.51 5.75
N PHE A 22 2.84 13.45 5.23
CA PHE A 22 2.58 14.88 5.40
C PHE A 22 1.64 15.33 4.28
N GLU A 23 0.36 15.01 4.42
CA GLU A 23 -0.65 15.41 3.43
C GLU A 23 -0.72 16.94 3.35
N GLY A 24 -0.59 17.47 2.14
CA GLY A 24 -0.57 18.93 1.93
C GLY A 24 0.82 19.58 1.94
N LEU A 25 1.89 18.89 2.36
CA LEU A 25 3.25 19.42 2.27
C LEU A 25 3.64 19.72 0.81
N GLU A 26 3.16 18.92 -0.14
CA GLU A 26 3.39 19.12 -1.57
C GLU A 26 2.90 20.49 -2.04
N ASN A 27 1.79 20.99 -1.51
CA ASN A 27 1.27 22.32 -1.84
C ASN A 27 2.20 23.43 -1.33
N ILE A 28 2.81 23.25 -0.17
CA ILE A 28 3.79 24.20 0.40
C ILE A 28 5.04 24.25 -0.46
N VAL A 29 5.54 23.06 -0.87
CA VAL A 29 6.73 22.96 -1.73
C VAL A 29 6.44 23.56 -3.11
N LYS A 30 5.29 23.26 -3.73
CA LYS A 30 4.85 23.86 -5.01
C LYS A 30 4.77 25.37 -4.92
N ALA A 31 4.10 25.91 -3.89
CA ALA A 31 3.98 27.35 -3.69
C ALA A 31 5.34 28.05 -3.50
N ARG A 32 6.33 27.37 -2.91
CA ARG A 32 7.71 27.87 -2.83
C ARG A 32 8.37 27.90 -4.19
N THR A 33 8.26 26.82 -4.96
CA THR A 33 8.90 26.67 -6.26
C THR A 33 8.29 27.62 -7.29
N GLU A 34 6.96 27.80 -7.28
CA GLU A 34 6.26 28.74 -8.16
C GLU A 34 6.65 30.21 -7.88
N ARG A 35 6.83 30.60 -6.61
CA ARG A 35 7.28 31.94 -6.23
C ARG A 35 8.70 32.25 -6.72
N THR A 36 9.55 31.24 -6.83
CA THR A 36 10.92 31.41 -7.32
C THR A 36 10.95 31.62 -8.86
N THR A 37 9.88 31.23 -9.56
CA THR A 37 9.80 31.32 -11.04
C THR A 37 9.25 32.67 -11.53
N ILE A 38 8.78 33.57 -10.66
CA ILE A 38 8.22 34.90 -11.01
C ILE A 38 9.31 35.97 -11.28
N GLY A 39 10.54 35.56 -11.51
CA GLY A 39 11.62 36.42 -11.95
C GLY A 39 12.26 35.93 -13.26
N PHE A 40 11.93 36.56 -14.38
CA PHE A 40 12.61 36.43 -15.68
C PHE A 40 12.63 35.05 -16.35
N THR A 41 11.49 34.60 -16.91
CA THR A 41 11.51 34.02 -18.27
C THR A 41 10.07 33.77 -18.77
N ARG A 42 9.53 34.70 -19.53
CA ARG A 42 8.51 34.42 -20.55
C ARG A 42 9.22 33.59 -21.64
N GLY A 43 8.87 32.36 -21.79
CA GLY A 43 9.24 31.60 -22.99
C GLY A 43 9.83 30.23 -22.70
N LYS A 44 8.99 29.28 -22.74
CA LYS A 44 9.02 27.88 -23.10
C LYS A 44 8.29 27.03 -22.07
N ALA A 45 7.09 26.58 -22.46
CA ALA A 45 6.48 25.41 -21.86
C ALA A 45 7.48 24.25 -22.07
N LYS A 46 8.34 24.02 -21.09
CA LYS A 46 9.09 22.77 -20.98
C LYS A 46 8.11 21.76 -20.44
N GLU A 47 7.94 20.68 -21.19
CA GLU A 47 7.36 19.44 -20.71
C GLU A 47 7.84 19.21 -19.29
N ALA A 48 6.90 19.17 -18.37
CA ALA A 48 7.14 18.95 -16.95
C ALA A 48 7.61 17.50 -16.79
N HIS A 49 8.90 17.27 -16.93
CA HIS A 49 9.51 16.20 -16.17
C HIS A 49 9.26 16.58 -14.71
N GLU A 50 8.39 15.81 -14.05
CA GLU A 50 8.14 15.89 -12.62
C GLU A 50 9.42 15.48 -11.88
N GLU A 51 10.40 16.38 -11.87
CA GLU A 51 11.51 16.23 -10.93
C GLU A 51 10.90 16.22 -9.52
N PRO A 52 11.27 15.25 -8.68
CA PRO A 52 10.75 15.18 -7.33
C PRO A 52 11.06 16.50 -6.61
N LEU A 53 10.02 17.24 -6.27
CA LEU A 53 10.10 18.51 -5.55
C LEU A 53 10.88 18.27 -4.26
N GLU A 54 12.09 18.78 -4.16
CA GLU A 54 12.94 18.61 -2.99
C GLU A 54 12.33 19.36 -1.79
N VAL A 55 12.07 18.64 -0.72
CA VAL A 55 11.57 19.19 0.55
C VAL A 55 12.75 19.68 1.37
N ILE A 56 12.68 20.93 1.77
CA ILE A 56 13.67 21.56 2.64
C ILE A 56 13.13 21.69 4.08
N PRO A 57 14.00 21.87 5.10
CA PRO A 57 13.60 22.01 6.49
C PRO A 57 12.53 23.09 6.73
N GLU A 58 12.60 24.20 6.02
CA GLU A 58 11.67 25.32 6.13
C GLU A 58 10.23 24.93 5.69
N ASP A 59 10.09 24.01 4.75
CA ASP A 59 8.76 23.52 4.31
C ASP A 59 8.09 22.73 5.43
N LEU A 60 8.87 21.98 6.23
CA LEU A 60 8.37 21.25 7.40
C LEU A 60 7.95 22.19 8.53
N VAL A 61 8.71 23.27 8.76
CA VAL A 61 8.33 24.30 9.74
C VAL A 61 7.06 25.01 9.30
N LYS A 62 6.91 25.35 8.00
CA LYS A 62 5.68 25.93 7.45
C LYS A 62 4.50 24.98 7.52
N PHE A 63 4.75 23.68 7.44
CA PHE A 63 3.74 22.65 7.63
C PHE A 63 3.25 22.56 9.08
N GLY A 64 3.99 23.14 10.04
CA GLY A 64 3.64 23.16 11.46
C GLY A 64 4.52 22.31 12.37
N MET A 65 5.66 21.82 11.87
CA MET A 65 6.62 21.15 12.71
C MET A 65 7.42 22.15 13.55
N ILE A 66 7.74 21.74 14.79
CA ILE A 66 8.55 22.57 15.71
C ILE A 66 9.97 22.71 15.16
N PRO A 67 10.50 23.94 15.02
CA PRO A 67 11.84 24.19 14.46
C PRO A 67 12.96 23.40 15.14
N GLU A 68 12.92 23.28 16.47
CA GLU A 68 13.90 22.54 17.25
C GLU A 68 13.92 21.05 16.90
N PHE A 69 12.76 20.49 16.58
CA PHE A 69 12.64 19.10 16.14
C PHE A 69 13.22 18.91 14.74
N VAL A 70 12.89 19.83 13.82
CA VAL A 70 13.41 19.81 12.44
C VAL A 70 14.94 19.98 12.45
N GLY A 71 15.48 20.88 13.29
CA GLY A 71 16.91 21.08 13.43
C GLY A 71 17.69 19.88 13.98
N ARG A 72 17.00 18.95 14.66
CA ARG A 72 17.60 17.70 15.14
C ARG A 72 17.48 16.54 14.13
N ALA A 73 16.71 16.72 13.07
CA ALA A 73 16.57 15.74 12.00
C ALA A 73 17.62 16.01 10.89
N PRO A 74 18.77 15.31 10.89
CA PRO A 74 19.91 15.67 10.03
C PRO A 74 19.64 15.39 8.54
N ARG A 75 18.61 14.60 8.22
CA ARG A 75 18.25 14.25 6.84
C ARG A 75 16.76 14.16 6.65
N ILE A 76 16.28 14.75 5.56
CA ILE A 76 14.93 14.59 5.04
C ILE A 76 15.02 13.61 3.87
N VAL A 77 14.26 12.53 3.93
CA VAL A 77 14.20 11.52 2.87
C VAL A 77 12.78 11.46 2.35
N GLN A 78 12.61 11.68 1.07
CA GLN A 78 11.35 11.52 0.35
C GLN A 78 11.26 10.11 -0.21
N LEU A 79 10.14 9.44 0.04
CA LEU A 79 9.85 8.15 -0.56
C LEU A 79 8.93 8.35 -1.77
N PRO A 80 9.19 7.69 -2.90
CA PRO A 80 8.30 7.74 -4.05
C PRO A 80 6.93 7.12 -3.69
N PRO A 81 5.86 7.52 -4.39
CA PRO A 81 4.58 6.85 -4.26
C PRO A 81 4.70 5.37 -4.65
N LEU A 82 3.94 4.52 -3.95
CA LEU A 82 3.93 3.08 -4.26
C LEU A 82 3.25 2.84 -5.61
N THR A 83 3.88 2.02 -6.44
CA THR A 83 3.31 1.54 -7.71
C THR A 83 2.45 0.30 -7.48
N GLU A 84 1.71 -0.13 -8.52
CA GLU A 84 0.93 -1.38 -8.49
C GLU A 84 1.87 -2.59 -8.22
N ASP A 85 3.02 -2.63 -8.89
CA ASP A 85 4.00 -3.71 -8.73
C ASP A 85 4.62 -3.72 -7.32
N ASP A 86 4.89 -2.55 -6.73
CA ASP A 86 5.36 -2.48 -5.34
C ASP A 86 4.34 -3.04 -4.35
N LEU A 87 3.05 -2.78 -4.58
CA LEU A 87 1.98 -3.33 -3.75
C LEU A 87 1.85 -4.85 -3.91
N VAL A 88 2.01 -5.39 -5.11
CA VAL A 88 2.06 -6.84 -5.35
C VAL A 88 3.26 -7.46 -4.62
N ARG A 89 4.43 -6.82 -4.69
CA ARG A 89 5.61 -7.27 -3.95
C ARG A 89 5.39 -7.26 -2.43
N ILE A 90 4.76 -6.21 -1.90
CA ILE A 90 4.39 -6.13 -0.47
C ILE A 90 3.44 -7.27 -0.06
N LEU A 91 2.54 -7.71 -0.95
CA LEU A 91 1.63 -8.83 -0.69
C LEU A 91 2.34 -10.19 -0.64
N THR A 92 3.44 -10.36 -1.37
CA THR A 92 4.04 -11.68 -1.65
C THR A 92 5.45 -11.88 -1.13
N GLU A 93 6.33 -10.88 -1.20
CA GLU A 93 7.76 -11.05 -0.92
C GLU A 93 8.11 -11.11 0.58
N PRO A 94 7.62 -10.22 1.46
CA PRO A 94 8.03 -10.18 2.85
C PRO A 94 7.88 -11.55 3.55
N LYS A 95 8.71 -11.79 4.57
CA LYS A 95 8.63 -13.01 5.36
C LYS A 95 7.22 -13.23 5.94
N ASN A 96 6.58 -12.15 6.40
CA ASN A 96 5.22 -12.14 6.93
C ASN A 96 4.25 -11.46 5.94
N ALA A 97 4.38 -11.73 4.63
CA ALA A 97 3.45 -11.23 3.63
C ALA A 97 2.02 -11.70 3.91
N LEU A 98 1.03 -10.85 3.61
CA LEU A 98 -0.38 -11.15 3.88
C LEU A 98 -0.83 -12.44 3.19
N VAL A 99 -0.45 -12.63 1.95
CA VAL A 99 -0.74 -13.86 1.18
C VAL A 99 -0.20 -15.10 1.90
N LYS A 100 1.05 -15.05 2.37
CA LYS A 100 1.67 -16.17 3.09
C LYS A 100 0.95 -16.47 4.41
N GLN A 101 0.46 -15.45 5.11
CA GLN A 101 -0.31 -15.64 6.34
C GLN A 101 -1.60 -16.42 6.08
N TYR A 102 -2.37 -16.05 5.05
CA TYR A 102 -3.59 -16.78 4.68
C TYR A 102 -3.29 -18.17 4.13
N GLN A 103 -2.22 -18.33 3.35
CA GLN A 103 -1.77 -19.64 2.88
C GLN A 103 -1.47 -20.57 4.05
N GLU A 104 -0.79 -20.08 5.08
CA GLU A 104 -0.46 -20.87 6.26
C GLU A 104 -1.72 -21.22 7.08
N LEU A 105 -2.65 -20.27 7.24
CA LEU A 105 -3.92 -20.52 7.92
C LEU A 105 -4.74 -21.61 7.20
N MET A 106 -4.88 -21.53 5.89
CA MET A 106 -5.61 -22.54 5.10
C MET A 106 -4.87 -23.88 5.07
N ARG A 107 -3.53 -23.87 5.10
CA ARG A 107 -2.72 -25.08 5.18
C ARG A 107 -2.96 -25.86 6.49
N LEU A 108 -3.19 -25.18 7.60
CA LEU A 108 -3.57 -25.82 8.87
C LEU A 108 -4.88 -26.57 8.79
N GLU A 109 -5.80 -26.12 7.91
CA GLU A 109 -7.07 -26.79 7.59
C GLU A 109 -6.92 -27.86 6.48
N GLY A 110 -5.69 -28.11 6.02
CA GLY A 110 -5.40 -29.08 4.95
C GLY A 110 -5.69 -28.60 3.53
N ILE A 111 -5.84 -27.27 3.34
CA ILE A 111 -6.18 -26.65 2.06
C ILE A 111 -4.99 -25.85 1.53
N GLU A 112 -4.55 -26.15 0.32
CA GLU A 112 -3.52 -25.38 -0.38
C GLU A 112 -4.16 -24.16 -1.06
N LEU A 113 -3.88 -22.97 -0.53
CA LEU A 113 -4.39 -21.69 -1.05
C LEU A 113 -3.40 -21.11 -2.06
N ARG A 114 -3.90 -20.75 -3.26
CA ARG A 114 -3.12 -20.06 -4.30
C ARG A 114 -3.85 -18.83 -4.81
N PHE A 115 -3.09 -17.78 -5.07
CA PHE A 115 -3.58 -16.56 -5.72
C PHE A 115 -3.00 -16.46 -7.13
N THR A 116 -3.84 -16.14 -8.11
CA THR A 116 -3.32 -15.82 -9.46
C THR A 116 -2.67 -14.44 -9.47
N GLN A 117 -1.73 -14.22 -10.39
CA GLN A 117 -1.12 -12.90 -10.57
C GLN A 117 -2.15 -11.83 -10.93
N ALA A 118 -3.20 -12.20 -11.64
CA ALA A 118 -4.30 -11.32 -12.01
C ALA A 118 -5.06 -10.84 -10.76
N ALA A 119 -5.37 -11.74 -9.83
CA ALA A 119 -6.01 -11.40 -8.56
C ALA A 119 -5.14 -10.48 -7.71
N LEU A 120 -3.84 -10.77 -7.59
CA LEU A 120 -2.90 -9.93 -6.83
C LEU A 120 -2.79 -8.51 -7.39
N LYS A 121 -2.70 -8.36 -8.71
CA LYS A 121 -2.68 -7.06 -9.38
C LYS A 121 -3.99 -6.30 -9.17
N GLU A 122 -5.13 -6.96 -9.24
CA GLU A 122 -6.41 -6.29 -9.00
C GLU A 122 -6.57 -5.84 -7.54
N ILE A 123 -6.09 -6.63 -6.56
CA ILE A 123 -6.04 -6.21 -5.14
C ILE A 123 -5.18 -4.95 -5.00
N ALA A 124 -4.00 -4.93 -5.61
CA ALA A 124 -3.11 -3.76 -5.61
C ALA A 124 -3.77 -2.53 -6.25
N ARG A 125 -4.42 -2.70 -7.40
CA ARG A 125 -5.15 -1.63 -8.10
C ARG A 125 -6.29 -1.06 -7.27
N ARG A 126 -7.07 -1.92 -6.60
CA ARG A 126 -8.16 -1.49 -5.70
C ARG A 126 -7.63 -0.70 -4.52
N ALA A 127 -6.47 -1.08 -3.96
CA ALA A 127 -5.82 -0.34 -2.87
C ALA A 127 -5.34 1.04 -3.31
N LEU A 128 -4.76 1.15 -4.52
CA LEU A 128 -4.36 2.43 -5.12
C LEU A 128 -5.56 3.36 -5.35
N LYS A 129 -6.64 2.83 -5.96
CA LYS A 129 -7.87 3.60 -6.22
C LYS A 129 -8.49 4.17 -4.94
N ARG A 130 -8.36 3.49 -3.80
CA ARG A 130 -8.84 3.96 -2.50
C ARG A 130 -7.91 4.97 -1.83
N GLY A 131 -6.75 5.26 -2.39
CA GLY A 131 -5.75 6.15 -1.79
C GLY A 131 -5.15 5.63 -0.49
N THR A 132 -5.43 4.37 -0.12
CA THR A 132 -5.01 3.78 1.17
C THR A 132 -3.65 3.09 1.09
N GLY A 133 -3.06 2.98 -0.12
CA GLY A 133 -1.78 2.33 -0.34
C GLY A 133 -1.70 0.93 0.28
N ALA A 134 -0.56 0.60 0.85
CA ALA A 134 -0.32 -0.72 1.46
C ALA A 134 -1.28 -1.07 2.61
N ARG A 135 -1.82 -0.08 3.34
CA ARG A 135 -2.80 -0.31 4.43
C ARG A 135 -4.12 -0.87 3.91
N GLY A 136 -4.52 -0.48 2.70
CA GLY A 136 -5.75 -0.94 2.07
C GLY A 136 -5.70 -2.39 1.60
N LEU A 137 -4.50 -2.92 1.34
CA LEU A 137 -4.32 -4.30 0.91
C LEU A 137 -4.92 -5.30 1.90
N ARG A 138 -4.68 -5.07 3.20
CA ARG A 138 -5.20 -5.94 4.26
C ARG A 138 -6.72 -6.00 4.24
N ALA A 139 -7.39 -4.84 4.25
CA ALA A 139 -8.85 -4.77 4.28
C ALA A 139 -9.51 -5.40 3.04
N ILE A 140 -8.86 -5.28 1.86
CA ILE A 140 -9.37 -5.91 0.63
C ILE A 140 -9.22 -7.42 0.71
N LEU A 141 -8.05 -7.90 1.15
CA LEU A 141 -7.79 -9.33 1.25
C LEU A 141 -8.65 -9.99 2.34
N GLU A 142 -8.80 -9.35 3.51
CA GLU A 142 -9.69 -9.81 4.58
C GLU A 142 -11.12 -9.99 4.08
N LYS A 143 -11.66 -9.00 3.36
CA LYS A 143 -13.01 -9.08 2.79
C LYS A 143 -13.20 -10.31 1.88
N THR A 144 -12.19 -10.65 1.10
CA THR A 144 -12.24 -11.83 0.21
C THR A 144 -12.07 -13.13 0.99
N MET A 145 -11.24 -13.13 2.04
CA MET A 145 -10.88 -14.36 2.73
C MET A 145 -11.81 -14.77 3.86
N VAL A 146 -12.56 -13.81 4.46
CA VAL A 146 -13.43 -14.09 5.63
C VAL A 146 -14.43 -15.21 5.33
N ASP A 147 -15.18 -15.09 4.23
CA ASP A 147 -16.18 -16.09 3.86
C ASP A 147 -15.54 -17.44 3.52
N LEU A 148 -14.40 -17.42 2.84
CA LEU A 148 -13.66 -18.63 2.47
C LEU A 148 -13.07 -19.36 3.68
N MET A 149 -12.55 -18.60 4.65
CA MET A 149 -12.01 -19.18 5.89
C MET A 149 -13.09 -19.81 6.76
N PHE A 150 -14.33 -19.36 6.62
CA PHE A 150 -15.48 -19.96 7.34
C PHE A 150 -16.03 -21.18 6.63
N GLU A 151 -16.20 -21.12 5.31
CA GLU A 151 -16.89 -22.16 4.52
C GLU A 151 -15.97 -23.29 3.98
N ALA A 152 -14.66 -23.01 3.83
CA ALA A 152 -13.74 -23.98 3.26
C ALA A 152 -13.33 -25.12 4.22
N PRO A 153 -13.13 -24.88 5.54
CA PRO A 153 -12.85 -25.96 6.48
C PRO A 153 -14.00 -26.99 6.49
N GLY A 154 -13.64 -28.28 6.45
CA GLY A 154 -14.64 -29.36 6.43
C GLY A 154 -15.34 -29.59 5.09
N SER A 155 -15.08 -28.76 4.06
CA SER A 155 -15.66 -28.95 2.73
C SER A 155 -15.02 -30.09 1.92
N GLY A 156 -13.91 -30.64 2.41
CA GLY A 156 -13.16 -31.74 1.78
C GLY A 156 -12.28 -31.30 0.61
N ILE A 157 -12.23 -30.03 0.27
CA ILE A 157 -11.34 -29.51 -0.78
C ILE A 157 -9.87 -29.52 -0.31
N ARG A 158 -8.96 -29.79 -1.25
CA ARG A 158 -7.50 -29.79 -0.97
C ARG A 158 -6.78 -28.60 -1.57
N GLU A 159 -7.32 -28.00 -2.59
CA GLU A 159 -6.73 -26.85 -3.29
C GLU A 159 -7.80 -25.78 -3.53
N LEU A 160 -7.45 -24.52 -3.23
CA LEU A 160 -8.30 -23.35 -3.45
C LEU A 160 -7.53 -22.29 -4.24
N VAL A 161 -7.99 -21.96 -5.43
CA VAL A 161 -7.36 -20.95 -6.30
C VAL A 161 -8.23 -19.71 -6.34
N ILE A 162 -7.65 -18.57 -5.96
CA ILE A 162 -8.30 -17.26 -5.99
C ILE A 162 -7.89 -16.53 -7.26
N ASP A 163 -8.86 -16.28 -8.13
CA ASP A 163 -8.71 -15.50 -9.35
C ASP A 163 -9.55 -14.22 -9.31
N LEU A 164 -9.49 -13.40 -10.34
CA LEU A 164 -10.17 -12.12 -10.49
C LEU A 164 -11.65 -12.13 -10.08
N PRO A 165 -12.52 -13.02 -10.59
CA PRO A 165 -13.94 -13.04 -10.24
C PRO A 165 -14.19 -13.35 -8.76
N HIS A 166 -13.26 -14.08 -8.13
CA HIS A 166 -13.40 -14.49 -6.74
C HIS A 166 -13.17 -13.34 -5.73
N LEU A 167 -12.59 -12.22 -6.16
CA LEU A 167 -12.43 -11.04 -5.32
C LEU A 167 -13.75 -10.36 -4.96
N ASP A 168 -14.76 -10.50 -5.82
CA ASP A 168 -16.10 -9.95 -5.57
C ASP A 168 -17.10 -11.03 -5.14
N GLN A 169 -16.86 -12.27 -5.51
CA GLN A 169 -17.69 -13.43 -5.18
C GLN A 169 -16.83 -14.60 -4.69
N PRO A 170 -16.32 -14.53 -3.44
CA PRO A 170 -15.34 -15.49 -2.93
C PRO A 170 -15.82 -16.94 -2.93
N LEU A 171 -17.08 -17.16 -2.62
CA LEU A 171 -17.67 -18.52 -2.54
C LEU A 171 -17.67 -19.27 -3.87
N LYS A 172 -17.62 -18.56 -5.02
CA LYS A 172 -17.46 -19.23 -6.32
C LYS A 172 -16.14 -20.00 -6.43
N ALA A 173 -15.07 -19.52 -5.81
CA ALA A 173 -13.80 -20.25 -5.76
C ALA A 173 -13.96 -21.62 -5.10
N LEU A 174 -14.79 -21.69 -4.06
CA LEU A 174 -15.09 -22.93 -3.35
C LEU A 174 -15.92 -23.89 -4.21
N GLU A 175 -16.93 -23.39 -4.91
CA GLU A 175 -17.76 -24.19 -5.83
C GLU A 175 -16.92 -24.76 -6.98
N GLU A 176 -16.07 -23.93 -7.58
CA GLU A 176 -15.15 -24.38 -8.64
C GLU A 176 -14.14 -25.41 -8.13
N ALA A 177 -13.61 -25.22 -6.92
CA ALA A 177 -12.71 -26.20 -6.32
C ALA A 177 -13.38 -27.55 -6.08
N LYS A 178 -14.63 -27.58 -5.61
CA LYS A 178 -15.44 -28.80 -5.46
C LYS A 178 -15.67 -29.51 -6.79
N LEU A 179 -15.98 -28.76 -7.85
CA LEU A 179 -16.20 -29.32 -9.20
C LEU A 179 -14.92 -29.94 -9.76
N ARG A 180 -13.75 -29.30 -9.56
CA ARG A 180 -12.46 -29.84 -10.01
C ARG A 180 -12.05 -31.13 -9.30
N GLN A 181 -12.47 -31.33 -8.06
CA GLN A 181 -12.18 -32.58 -7.32
C GLN A 181 -13.12 -33.72 -7.67
N ALA A 182 -14.32 -33.40 -8.20
CA ALA A 182 -15.32 -34.38 -8.61
C ALA A 182 -15.10 -34.93 -10.03
N SER A 183 -14.20 -34.33 -10.82
CA SER A 183 -13.84 -34.73 -12.18
C SER A 183 -12.56 -35.53 -12.19
#